data_06ba138f523e303456414d9d60f6e1b7
#
_entry.id   06ba138f523e303456414d9d60f6e1b7
#
_cell.length_a   1.000
_cell.length_b   1.000
_cell.length_c   1.000
_cell.angle_alpha   90.00
_cell.angle_beta   90.00
_cell.angle_gamma   90.00
#
_symmetry.space_group_name_H-M   'P 1'
#
loop_
_entity.id
_entity.type
_entity.pdbx_description
1 polymer ?
#
loop_
_entity_poly.entity_id
_entity_poly.type
_entity_poly.pdbx_seq_one_letter_code
_entity_poly.pdbx_strand_id
1 'polypeptide(L)'
;MAMQSPPTREPREPFNVSQLRTVQVLGGGSAGSSAHVSSLAAGLVARGVHVTVCAPAELDHAYNYSGTGARFTPVPRRSDFVSVAALRAACTTADIVHAHGPHAAVRAALALGGRRVPLVVTWHARAHAEGPRRRLIRLMERRAARAAAVVLGTTSDLVDGARLRGARDARLAPVSAPVPHLPAAAHTGKARAELGAVERPLVIACGSLVPHHGYGTLLDAARLWHELDPAPLLVVVGEGRDRAALQRRIRNEDLPVRLVGDRADRAELLAAADLAVLPSSWEERSVVAQEALRLGVPLVATAVGGVPELVGDAAELVPYGNAEALARVVARLLGDPRRRAEMTAAGLAQAAIWPTEDDTIAQVLSVYDELTQPLAARPR
;
A
#
# COMPACT_ATOMS: atom_id res chain seq x y z
N MET A 1 9.61 -61.11 -29.30
CA MET A 1 9.70 -59.63 -29.35
C MET A 1 9.16 -59.11 -28.04
N ALA A 2 10.01 -58.80 -27.06
CA ALA A 2 9.64 -58.29 -25.76
C ALA A 2 9.56 -56.78 -25.83
N MET A 3 8.38 -56.22 -25.60
CA MET A 3 8.18 -54.76 -25.46
C MET A 3 8.78 -54.31 -24.12
N GLN A 4 9.85 -53.52 -24.25
CA GLN A 4 10.43 -52.78 -23.10
C GLN A 4 9.48 -51.67 -22.69
N SER A 5 9.05 -51.68 -21.43
CA SER A 5 8.30 -50.60 -20.78
C SER A 5 9.12 -49.32 -20.73
N PRO A 6 8.53 -48.13 -20.94
CA PRO A 6 9.26 -46.84 -20.85
C PRO A 6 9.72 -46.62 -19.39
N PRO A 7 10.85 -45.96 -19.19
CA PRO A 7 11.39 -45.67 -17.87
C PRO A 7 10.41 -44.73 -17.09
N THR A 8 10.02 -45.18 -15.92
CA THR A 8 9.29 -44.42 -14.91
C THR A 8 10.14 -43.16 -14.54
N ARG A 9 9.64 -41.96 -14.84
CA ARG A 9 10.22 -40.73 -14.35
C ARG A 9 10.11 -40.71 -12.81
N GLU A 10 11.26 -40.69 -12.16
CA GLU A 10 11.31 -40.40 -10.72
C GLU A 10 10.65 -39.03 -10.44
N PRO A 11 9.85 -38.91 -9.34
CA PRO A 11 9.32 -37.63 -8.92
C PRO A 11 10.51 -36.72 -8.56
N ARG A 12 10.57 -35.55 -9.22
CA ARG A 12 11.59 -34.52 -8.96
C ARG A 12 11.45 -34.09 -7.50
N GLU A 13 12.55 -34.11 -6.76
CA GLU A 13 12.59 -33.55 -5.40
C GLU A 13 12.12 -32.08 -5.44
N PRO A 14 11.25 -31.67 -4.51
CA PRO A 14 10.86 -30.28 -4.41
C PRO A 14 12.10 -29.43 -4.10
N PHE A 15 12.21 -28.28 -4.76
CA PHE A 15 13.28 -27.32 -4.54
C PHE A 15 13.39 -27.02 -3.03
N ASN A 16 14.56 -27.19 -2.45
CA ASN A 16 14.76 -27.01 -1.01
C ASN A 16 14.76 -25.50 -0.68
N VAL A 17 13.60 -24.96 -0.34
CA VAL A 17 13.38 -23.54 0.01
C VAL A 17 14.34 -23.08 1.13
N SER A 18 14.81 -23.99 1.98
CA SER A 18 15.74 -23.68 3.07
C SER A 18 17.15 -23.25 2.63
N GLN A 19 17.45 -23.26 1.32
CA GLN A 19 18.75 -22.81 0.78
C GLN A 19 18.64 -21.46 0.05
N LEU A 20 17.44 -20.93 -0.22
CA LEU A 20 17.25 -19.69 -0.96
C LEU A 20 17.72 -18.48 -0.14
N ARG A 21 18.58 -17.66 -0.75
CA ARG A 21 19.13 -16.43 -0.16
C ARG A 21 18.59 -15.20 -0.90
N THR A 22 17.84 -14.37 -0.21
CA THR A 22 17.25 -13.17 -0.80
C THR A 22 17.75 -11.90 -0.13
N VAL A 23 17.90 -10.84 -0.94
CA VAL A 23 18.22 -9.50 -0.46
C VAL A 23 17.07 -8.57 -0.78
N GLN A 24 16.39 -8.09 0.25
CA GLN A 24 15.31 -7.08 0.15
C GLN A 24 15.94 -5.69 0.22
N VAL A 25 15.68 -4.84 -0.77
CA VAL A 25 16.30 -3.51 -0.86
C VAL A 25 15.25 -2.41 -0.76
N LEU A 26 15.34 -1.58 0.27
CA LEU A 26 14.53 -0.37 0.46
C LEU A 26 15.39 0.90 0.32
N GLY A 27 14.90 1.86 -0.47
CA GLY A 27 15.56 3.16 -0.64
C GLY A 27 14.99 4.30 0.23
N GLY A 28 14.11 3.99 1.16
CA GLY A 28 13.35 4.95 1.96
C GLY A 28 11.91 5.11 1.49
N GLY A 29 11.14 4.03 1.47
CA GLY A 29 9.75 3.96 1.01
C GLY A 29 8.72 4.68 1.88
N SER A 30 7.46 4.58 1.49
CA SER A 30 6.30 4.99 2.30
C SER A 30 6.14 4.07 3.52
N ALA A 31 5.31 4.48 4.49
CA ALA A 31 4.97 3.63 5.62
C ALA A 31 4.43 2.25 5.17
N GLY A 32 3.57 2.23 4.15
CA GLY A 32 3.00 0.99 3.60
C GLY A 32 4.04 0.07 2.99
N SER A 33 4.99 0.60 2.18
CA SER A 33 6.05 -0.23 1.60
C SER A 33 7.02 -0.77 2.65
N SER A 34 7.29 0.00 3.71
CA SER A 34 8.17 -0.41 4.80
C SER A 34 7.52 -1.51 5.66
N ALA A 35 6.24 -1.37 5.99
CA ALA A 35 5.47 -2.40 6.69
C ALA A 35 5.37 -3.69 5.86
N HIS A 36 5.12 -3.56 4.55
CA HIS A 36 5.10 -4.72 3.64
C HIS A 36 6.43 -5.49 3.65
N VAL A 37 7.58 -4.79 3.60
CA VAL A 37 8.88 -5.47 3.63
C VAL A 37 9.12 -6.18 4.96
N SER A 38 8.65 -5.63 6.08
CA SER A 38 8.73 -6.31 7.38
C SER A 38 7.91 -7.59 7.39
N SER A 39 6.64 -7.54 6.97
CA SER A 39 5.77 -8.71 6.83
C SER A 39 6.34 -9.76 5.87
N LEU A 40 6.79 -9.33 4.68
CA LEU A 40 7.40 -10.21 3.69
C LEU A 40 8.67 -10.89 4.24
N ALA A 41 9.54 -10.14 4.91
CA ALA A 41 10.76 -10.71 5.50
C ALA A 41 10.44 -11.76 6.55
N ALA A 42 9.50 -11.47 7.47
CA ALA A 42 9.04 -12.42 8.48
C ALA A 42 8.47 -13.70 7.86
N GLY A 43 7.59 -13.55 6.87
CA GLY A 43 6.96 -14.68 6.21
C GLY A 43 7.92 -15.54 5.37
N LEU A 44 8.91 -14.93 4.74
CA LEU A 44 9.97 -15.65 4.02
C LEU A 44 10.88 -16.41 4.99
N VAL A 45 11.29 -15.77 6.10
CA VAL A 45 12.10 -16.42 7.16
C VAL A 45 11.36 -17.61 7.77
N ALA A 46 10.07 -17.46 8.09
CA ALA A 46 9.23 -18.54 8.62
C ALA A 46 9.13 -19.75 7.67
N ARG A 47 9.38 -19.54 6.37
CA ARG A 47 9.42 -20.59 5.34
C ARG A 47 10.83 -21.10 5.02
N GLY A 48 11.82 -20.74 5.86
CA GLY A 48 13.19 -21.23 5.74
C GLY A 48 14.08 -20.45 4.74
N VAL A 49 13.64 -19.31 4.20
CA VAL A 49 14.43 -18.47 3.32
C VAL A 49 15.43 -17.64 4.12
N HIS A 50 16.67 -17.57 3.69
CA HIS A 50 17.65 -16.67 4.26
C HIS A 50 17.45 -15.24 3.71
N VAL A 51 16.92 -14.36 4.54
CA VAL A 51 16.58 -12.98 4.15
C VAL A 51 17.60 -12.00 4.70
N THR A 52 18.10 -11.09 3.85
CA THR A 52 18.84 -9.90 4.25
C THR A 52 18.03 -8.68 3.85
N VAL A 53 17.71 -7.80 4.80
CA VAL A 53 17.04 -6.53 4.53
C VAL A 53 18.06 -5.40 4.51
N CYS A 54 18.16 -4.71 3.39
CA CYS A 54 19.03 -3.55 3.17
C CYS A 54 18.17 -2.29 3.12
N ALA A 55 18.21 -1.50 4.20
CA ALA A 55 17.41 -0.28 4.34
C ALA A 55 18.14 0.78 5.17
N PRO A 56 17.69 2.07 5.17
CA PRO A 56 18.16 3.07 6.11
C PRO A 56 17.98 2.62 7.56
N ALA A 57 18.96 2.92 8.42
CA ALA A 57 18.98 2.45 9.80
C ALA A 57 17.75 2.86 10.62
N GLU A 58 17.24 4.09 10.38
CA GLU A 58 16.04 4.60 11.02
C GLU A 58 14.77 3.78 10.73
N LEU A 59 14.74 3.04 9.63
CA LEU A 59 13.60 2.18 9.29
C LEU A 59 13.60 0.87 10.08
N ASP A 60 14.75 0.36 10.51
CA ASP A 60 14.79 -0.82 11.38
C ASP A 60 14.19 -0.53 12.75
N HIS A 61 14.47 0.67 13.30
CA HIS A 61 13.85 1.11 14.56
C HIS A 61 12.32 1.23 14.46
N ALA A 62 11.82 1.65 13.28
CA ALA A 62 10.39 1.88 13.10
C ALA A 62 9.60 0.60 12.72
N TYR A 63 10.22 -0.32 11.98
CA TYR A 63 9.55 -1.49 11.38
C TYR A 63 10.13 -2.83 11.82
N ASN A 64 11.14 -2.82 12.69
CA ASN A 64 11.73 -3.99 13.34
C ASN A 64 12.13 -5.12 12.38
N TYR A 65 12.85 -4.79 11.29
CA TYR A 65 13.29 -5.80 10.31
C TYR A 65 14.21 -6.85 10.94
N SER A 66 15.11 -6.45 11.83
CA SER A 66 15.97 -7.37 12.58
C SER A 66 15.19 -8.35 13.45
N GLY A 67 14.06 -7.91 14.04
CA GLY A 67 13.19 -8.77 14.85
C GLY A 67 12.39 -9.81 14.05
N THR A 68 12.34 -9.71 12.72
CA THR A 68 11.69 -10.70 11.86
C THR A 68 12.52 -12.00 11.69
N GLY A 69 13.74 -12.06 12.23
CA GLY A 69 14.71 -13.12 11.96
C GLY A 69 15.54 -12.91 10.69
N ALA A 70 15.30 -11.84 9.94
CA ALA A 70 16.13 -11.45 8.82
C ALA A 70 17.42 -10.77 9.27
N ARG A 71 18.49 -10.91 8.49
CA ARG A 71 19.71 -10.13 8.70
C ARG A 71 19.47 -8.69 8.23
N PHE A 72 19.67 -7.72 9.11
CA PHE A 72 19.61 -6.32 8.74
C PHE A 72 20.98 -5.78 8.33
N THR A 73 21.02 -5.00 7.23
CA THR A 73 22.21 -4.31 6.75
C THR A 73 21.87 -2.85 6.47
N PRO A 74 22.39 -1.90 7.26
CA PRO A 74 22.09 -0.49 7.08
C PRO A 74 22.68 0.03 5.76
N VAL A 75 21.87 0.76 5.00
CA VAL A 75 22.25 1.40 3.74
C VAL A 75 21.92 2.89 3.79
N PRO A 76 22.90 3.79 3.60
CA PRO A 76 22.65 5.23 3.69
C PRO A 76 21.61 5.74 2.70
N ARG A 77 20.73 6.64 3.14
CA ARG A 77 19.69 7.21 2.29
C ARG A 77 20.23 8.18 1.23
N ARG A 78 21.29 8.91 1.53
CA ARG A 78 21.78 10.07 0.74
C ARG A 78 23.09 9.87 -0.02
N SER A 79 23.80 8.76 0.16
CA SER A 79 25.06 8.49 -0.53
C SER A 79 24.93 7.32 -1.47
N ASP A 80 24.83 7.57 -2.79
CA ASP A 80 24.64 6.52 -3.79
C ASP A 80 25.85 5.59 -3.88
N PHE A 81 27.09 6.12 -3.81
CA PHE A 81 28.30 5.32 -3.87
C PHE A 81 28.42 4.36 -2.68
N VAL A 82 28.21 4.86 -1.45
CA VAL A 82 28.28 4.04 -0.23
C VAL A 82 27.13 3.02 -0.24
N SER A 83 25.95 3.43 -0.67
CA SER A 83 24.77 2.55 -0.78
C SER A 83 25.02 1.43 -1.77
N VAL A 84 25.54 1.72 -2.96
CA VAL A 84 25.86 0.71 -3.97
C VAL A 84 26.96 -0.24 -3.50
N ALA A 85 27.98 0.24 -2.80
CA ALA A 85 29.04 -0.60 -2.23
C ALA A 85 28.49 -1.55 -1.15
N ALA A 86 27.68 -1.05 -0.23
CA ALA A 86 27.03 -1.86 0.79
C ALA A 86 26.08 -2.92 0.19
N LEU A 87 25.27 -2.53 -0.79
CA LEU A 87 24.39 -3.45 -1.52
C LEU A 87 25.20 -4.50 -2.30
N ARG A 88 26.31 -4.11 -2.93
CA ARG A 88 27.20 -5.05 -3.65
C ARG A 88 27.76 -6.13 -2.73
N ALA A 89 28.14 -5.76 -1.51
CA ALA A 89 28.59 -6.70 -0.48
C ALA A 89 27.46 -7.63 -0.04
N ALA A 90 26.25 -7.08 0.25
CA ALA A 90 25.11 -7.88 0.64
C ALA A 90 24.65 -8.86 -0.45
N CYS A 91 24.73 -8.45 -1.74
CA CYS A 91 24.32 -9.27 -2.88
C CYS A 91 25.37 -10.32 -3.31
N THR A 92 26.50 -10.48 -2.59
CA THR A 92 27.58 -11.39 -3.03
C THR A 92 27.14 -12.85 -3.10
N THR A 93 26.30 -13.28 -2.19
CA THR A 93 25.79 -14.65 -2.07
C THR A 93 24.27 -14.74 -2.31
N ALA A 94 23.67 -13.70 -2.85
CA ALA A 94 22.23 -13.68 -3.10
C ALA A 94 21.88 -14.50 -4.34
N ASP A 95 20.83 -15.31 -4.23
CA ASP A 95 20.20 -15.99 -5.36
C ASP A 95 19.18 -15.08 -6.04
N ILE A 96 18.55 -14.18 -5.27
CA ILE A 96 17.60 -13.16 -5.74
C ILE A 96 17.83 -11.84 -5.01
N VAL A 97 17.68 -10.75 -5.75
CA VAL A 97 17.57 -9.39 -5.20
C VAL A 97 16.19 -8.85 -5.49
N HIS A 98 15.48 -8.43 -4.44
CA HIS A 98 14.16 -7.84 -4.56
C HIS A 98 14.18 -6.39 -4.08
N ALA A 99 13.95 -5.45 -4.97
CA ALA A 99 13.97 -4.03 -4.69
C ALA A 99 12.54 -3.46 -4.61
N HIS A 100 12.31 -2.61 -3.61
CA HIS A 100 11.01 -1.98 -3.37
C HIS A 100 11.05 -0.53 -3.83
N GLY A 101 10.44 -0.29 -4.99
CA GLY A 101 10.38 0.99 -5.68
C GLY A 101 11.51 1.25 -6.68
N PRO A 102 11.31 2.19 -7.63
CA PRO A 102 12.24 2.44 -8.74
C PRO A 102 13.64 2.89 -8.30
N HIS A 103 13.72 3.67 -7.22
CA HIS A 103 15.01 4.16 -6.70
C HIS A 103 15.87 3.03 -6.12
N ALA A 104 15.25 2.17 -5.30
CA ALA A 104 15.92 0.98 -4.78
C ALA A 104 16.36 0.04 -5.91
N ALA A 105 15.54 -0.14 -6.93
CA ALA A 105 15.82 -0.97 -8.09
C ALA A 105 17.03 -0.48 -8.89
N VAL A 106 17.16 0.84 -9.11
CA VAL A 106 18.34 1.39 -9.81
C VAL A 106 19.62 1.16 -9.02
N ARG A 107 19.59 1.37 -7.69
CA ARG A 107 20.75 1.08 -6.81
C ARG A 107 21.10 -0.40 -6.80
N ALA A 108 20.10 -1.29 -6.70
CA ALA A 108 20.28 -2.73 -6.76
C ALA A 108 20.89 -3.17 -8.11
N ALA A 109 20.39 -2.66 -9.24
CA ALA A 109 20.91 -2.94 -10.56
C ALA A 109 22.39 -2.51 -10.71
N LEU A 110 22.77 -1.33 -10.18
CA LEU A 110 24.16 -0.86 -10.14
C LEU A 110 25.03 -1.74 -9.24
N ALA A 111 24.51 -2.20 -8.10
CA ALA A 111 25.23 -3.10 -7.20
C ALA A 111 25.48 -4.47 -7.82
N LEU A 112 24.52 -4.99 -8.57
CA LEU A 112 24.64 -6.26 -9.28
C LEU A 112 25.70 -6.20 -10.40
N GLY A 113 25.86 -5.03 -11.06
CA GLY A 113 26.97 -4.82 -11.99
C GLY A 113 27.10 -5.88 -13.10
N GLY A 114 25.99 -6.40 -13.63
CA GLY A 114 25.97 -7.43 -14.67
C GLY A 114 26.07 -8.88 -14.17
N ARG A 115 26.06 -9.12 -12.86
CA ARG A 115 25.94 -10.47 -12.28
C ARG A 115 24.63 -11.11 -12.74
N ARG A 116 24.62 -12.45 -12.87
CA ARG A 116 23.44 -13.23 -13.32
C ARG A 116 22.37 -13.43 -12.22
N VAL A 117 22.41 -12.62 -11.15
CA VAL A 117 21.40 -12.66 -10.08
C VAL A 117 20.15 -11.94 -10.57
N PRO A 118 18.97 -12.59 -10.59
CA PRO A 118 17.74 -11.94 -11.03
C PRO A 118 17.33 -10.82 -10.07
N LEU A 119 16.87 -9.71 -10.64
CA LEU A 119 16.32 -8.57 -9.91
C LEU A 119 14.79 -8.59 -10.05
N VAL A 120 14.09 -8.74 -8.91
CA VAL A 120 12.66 -8.53 -8.81
C VAL A 120 12.41 -7.10 -8.30
N VAL A 121 11.40 -6.42 -8.80
CA VAL A 121 11.08 -5.05 -8.39
C VAL A 121 9.61 -4.94 -8.06
N THR A 122 9.27 -4.60 -6.82
CA THR A 122 7.89 -4.23 -6.48
C THR A 122 7.69 -2.72 -6.60
N TRP A 123 6.70 -2.33 -7.39
CA TRP A 123 6.23 -0.94 -7.46
C TRP A 123 5.03 -0.76 -6.54
N HIS A 124 5.24 0.04 -5.48
CA HIS A 124 4.21 0.33 -4.47
C HIS A 124 3.47 1.63 -4.79
N ALA A 125 4.10 2.55 -5.52
CA ALA A 125 3.59 3.89 -5.73
C ALA A 125 4.01 4.47 -7.06
N ARG A 126 3.20 5.37 -7.61
CA ARG A 126 3.67 6.34 -8.61
C ARG A 126 4.54 7.39 -7.95
N ALA A 127 5.68 7.69 -8.54
CA ALA A 127 6.44 8.84 -8.10
C ALA A 127 5.78 10.13 -8.62
N HIS A 128 5.24 10.92 -7.69
CA HIS A 128 4.71 12.24 -8.00
C HIS A 128 5.85 13.25 -8.07
N ALA A 129 6.07 13.85 -9.24
CA ALA A 129 6.96 15.00 -9.41
C ALA A 129 6.49 15.87 -10.54
N GLU A 130 6.69 17.16 -10.34
CA GLU A 130 6.42 18.20 -11.33
C GLU A 130 7.73 18.76 -11.90
N GLY A 131 7.65 19.39 -13.06
CA GLY A 131 8.78 20.08 -13.69
C GLY A 131 9.96 19.16 -14.08
N PRO A 132 11.22 19.61 -13.95
CA PRO A 132 12.40 18.86 -14.38
C PRO A 132 12.58 17.52 -13.67
N ARG A 133 12.17 17.41 -12.39
CA ARG A 133 12.23 16.17 -11.60
C ARG A 133 11.42 15.05 -12.23
N ARG A 134 10.32 15.36 -12.93
CA ARG A 134 9.50 14.37 -13.63
C ARG A 134 10.28 13.60 -14.70
N ARG A 135 11.19 14.28 -15.42
CA ARG A 135 12.04 13.62 -16.44
C ARG A 135 13.03 12.64 -15.78
N LEU A 136 13.66 13.07 -14.69
CA LEU A 136 14.59 12.21 -13.94
C LEU A 136 13.90 10.98 -13.39
N ILE A 137 12.74 11.13 -12.77
CA ILE A 137 11.95 10.01 -12.23
C ILE A 137 11.58 9.04 -13.36
N ARG A 138 11.08 9.53 -14.49
CA ARG A 138 10.77 8.68 -15.64
C ARG A 138 11.99 7.90 -16.15
N LEU A 139 13.18 8.51 -16.13
CA LEU A 139 14.42 7.82 -16.50
C LEU A 139 14.77 6.72 -15.50
N MET A 140 14.63 6.98 -14.20
CA MET A 140 14.84 5.98 -13.15
C MET A 140 13.85 4.82 -13.27
N GLU A 141 12.56 5.11 -13.47
CA GLU A 141 11.52 4.10 -13.68
C GLU A 141 11.82 3.22 -14.91
N ARG A 142 12.26 3.84 -16.03
CA ARG A 142 12.68 3.09 -17.22
C ARG A 142 13.88 2.18 -16.95
N ARG A 143 14.88 2.68 -16.22
CA ARG A 143 16.05 1.87 -15.86
C ARG A 143 15.68 0.73 -14.93
N ALA A 144 14.85 0.99 -13.92
CA ALA A 144 14.34 -0.02 -13.02
C ALA A 144 13.54 -1.10 -13.75
N ALA A 145 12.57 -0.70 -14.59
CA ALA A 145 11.74 -1.61 -15.36
C ALA A 145 12.56 -2.52 -16.32
N ARG A 146 13.55 -1.95 -17.00
CA ARG A 146 14.41 -2.71 -17.94
C ARG A 146 15.44 -3.61 -17.26
N ALA A 147 15.90 -3.24 -16.06
CA ALA A 147 16.84 -4.03 -15.29
C ALA A 147 16.16 -5.22 -14.58
N ALA A 148 14.87 -5.11 -14.28
CA ALA A 148 14.11 -6.14 -13.61
C ALA A 148 13.92 -7.39 -14.50
N ALA A 149 14.06 -8.57 -13.89
CA ALA A 149 13.59 -9.82 -14.47
C ALA A 149 12.05 -9.86 -14.43
N VAL A 150 11.46 -9.46 -13.29
CA VAL A 150 10.02 -9.32 -13.07
C VAL A 150 9.74 -8.01 -12.33
N VAL A 151 8.73 -7.27 -12.76
CA VAL A 151 8.16 -6.15 -12.02
C VAL A 151 6.82 -6.58 -11.43
N LEU A 152 6.65 -6.41 -10.12
CA LEU A 152 5.41 -6.64 -9.40
C LEU A 152 4.73 -5.29 -9.13
N GLY A 153 3.59 -5.05 -9.75
CA GLY A 153 2.78 -3.86 -9.50
C GLY A 153 1.70 -4.15 -8.46
N THR A 154 1.56 -3.30 -7.44
CA THR A 154 0.52 -3.49 -6.41
C THR A 154 -0.90 -3.15 -6.91
N THR A 155 -1.01 -2.50 -8.06
CA THR A 155 -2.25 -2.21 -8.79
C THR A 155 -2.06 -2.42 -10.29
N SER A 156 -3.15 -2.64 -11.02
CA SER A 156 -3.14 -2.81 -12.48
C SER A 156 -2.53 -1.61 -13.21
N ASP A 157 -2.78 -0.42 -12.73
CA ASP A 157 -2.23 0.84 -13.24
C ASP A 157 -0.69 0.94 -13.11
N LEU A 158 -0.13 0.39 -12.02
CA LEU A 158 1.32 0.29 -11.86
C LEU A 158 1.93 -0.77 -12.79
N VAL A 159 1.23 -1.88 -13.02
CA VAL A 159 1.65 -2.91 -14.00
C VAL A 159 1.72 -2.31 -15.41
N ASP A 160 0.69 -1.61 -15.84
CA ASP A 160 0.66 -0.94 -17.14
C ASP A 160 1.73 0.15 -17.23
N GLY A 161 1.91 0.90 -16.14
CA GLY A 161 3.01 1.84 -15.99
C GLY A 161 4.38 1.20 -16.21
N ALA A 162 4.63 0.02 -15.64
CA ALA A 162 5.88 -0.72 -15.80
C ALA A 162 6.09 -1.20 -17.25
N ARG A 163 5.05 -1.74 -17.89
CA ARG A 163 5.05 -2.15 -19.30
C ARG A 163 5.39 -1.00 -20.22
N LEU A 164 4.75 0.16 -20.04
CA LEU A 164 5.02 1.40 -20.79
C LEU A 164 6.46 1.90 -20.63
N ARG A 165 7.14 1.54 -19.54
CA ARG A 165 8.54 1.87 -19.28
C ARG A 165 9.52 0.81 -19.72
N GLY A 166 9.02 -0.28 -20.31
CA GLY A 166 9.81 -1.32 -20.93
C GLY A 166 10.16 -2.49 -20.01
N ALA A 167 9.34 -2.76 -19.00
CA ALA A 167 9.40 -4.03 -18.27
C ALA A 167 9.08 -5.19 -19.23
N ARG A 168 9.91 -6.24 -19.19
CA ARG A 168 9.71 -7.44 -20.02
C ARG A 168 8.64 -8.36 -19.46
N ASP A 169 8.56 -8.41 -18.15
CA ASP A 169 7.56 -9.14 -17.39
C ASP A 169 7.06 -8.22 -16.28
N ALA A 170 5.76 -7.93 -16.27
CA ALA A 170 5.11 -7.12 -15.26
C ALA A 170 3.79 -7.77 -14.86
N ARG A 171 3.68 -8.08 -13.56
CA ARG A 171 2.59 -8.87 -12.98
C ARG A 171 1.91 -8.10 -11.87
N LEU A 172 0.60 -8.30 -11.74
CA LEU A 172 -0.17 -7.79 -10.60
C LEU A 172 0.17 -8.60 -9.35
N ALA A 173 0.57 -7.89 -8.29
CA ALA A 173 0.88 -8.46 -6.98
C ALA A 173 0.35 -7.54 -5.89
N PRO A 174 -0.95 -7.61 -5.58
CA PRO A 174 -1.57 -6.79 -4.57
C PRO A 174 -0.97 -7.10 -3.19
N VAL A 175 -0.61 -6.05 -2.47
CA VAL A 175 -0.05 -6.16 -1.12
C VAL A 175 -1.18 -6.11 -0.11
N SER A 176 -1.20 -7.04 0.84
CA SER A 176 -2.12 -7.00 1.98
C SER A 176 -1.77 -5.83 2.90
N ALA A 177 -2.79 -5.11 3.38
CA ALA A 177 -2.62 -4.20 4.50
C ALA A 177 -2.82 -4.96 5.82
N PRO A 178 -2.15 -4.54 6.91
CA PRO A 178 -2.41 -5.10 8.23
C PRO A 178 -3.91 -5.07 8.56
N VAL A 179 -4.40 -6.16 9.16
CA VAL A 179 -5.81 -6.20 9.59
C VAL A 179 -5.96 -5.31 10.82
N PRO A 180 -6.87 -4.30 10.79
CA PRO A 180 -7.09 -3.47 11.96
C PRO A 180 -7.66 -4.32 13.10
N HIS A 181 -7.29 -3.96 14.33
CA HIS A 181 -7.93 -4.55 15.51
C HIS A 181 -9.39 -4.12 15.54
N LEU A 182 -10.33 -5.08 15.61
CA LEU A 182 -11.75 -4.75 15.69
C LEU A 182 -12.05 -4.19 17.09
N PRO A 183 -12.49 -2.93 17.21
CA PRO A 183 -12.82 -2.35 18.50
C PRO A 183 -14.10 -3.01 19.06
N ALA A 184 -14.17 -3.13 20.38
CA ALA A 184 -15.41 -3.53 21.03
C ALA A 184 -16.50 -2.48 20.83
N ALA A 185 -17.77 -2.89 20.71
CA ALA A 185 -18.90 -1.99 20.48
C ALA A 185 -19.02 -0.86 21.52
N ALA A 186 -18.60 -1.10 22.78
CA ALA A 186 -18.55 -0.09 23.83
C ALA A 186 -17.58 1.07 23.52
N HIS A 187 -16.53 0.83 22.73
CA HIS A 187 -15.53 1.84 22.37
C HIS A 187 -16.07 2.82 21.33
N THR A 188 -16.96 2.39 20.43
CA THR A 188 -17.55 3.27 19.42
C THR A 188 -18.43 4.36 20.04
N GLY A 189 -19.24 4.01 21.05
CA GLY A 189 -20.06 4.97 21.80
C GLY A 189 -19.20 5.99 22.55
N LYS A 190 -18.12 5.56 23.20
CA LYS A 190 -17.17 6.44 23.87
C LYS A 190 -16.48 7.39 22.87
N ALA A 191 -16.02 6.88 21.74
CA ALA A 191 -15.40 7.67 20.68
C ALA A 191 -16.36 8.77 20.16
N ARG A 192 -17.63 8.45 19.91
CA ARG A 192 -18.64 9.44 19.51
C ARG A 192 -18.86 10.51 20.57
N ALA A 193 -18.91 10.14 21.85
CA ALA A 193 -19.06 11.09 22.95
C ALA A 193 -17.87 12.06 23.05
N GLU A 194 -16.65 11.56 22.99
CA GLU A 194 -15.43 12.37 22.99
C GLU A 194 -15.34 13.34 21.81
N LEU A 195 -15.86 12.92 20.67
CA LEU A 195 -15.93 13.75 19.47
C LEU A 195 -17.12 14.72 19.44
N GLY A 196 -18.05 14.62 20.38
CA GLY A 196 -19.28 15.43 20.39
C GLY A 196 -20.24 15.09 19.23
N ALA A 197 -20.26 13.82 18.83
CA ALA A 197 -21.08 13.31 17.72
C ALA A 197 -22.15 12.31 18.17
N VAL A 198 -22.68 12.44 19.40
CA VAL A 198 -23.68 11.51 19.94
C VAL A 198 -24.99 11.60 19.17
N GLU A 199 -25.46 12.82 18.91
CA GLU A 199 -26.77 13.07 18.29
C GLU A 199 -26.68 13.64 16.86
N ARG A 200 -25.50 13.56 16.26
CA ARG A 200 -25.29 14.06 14.88
C ARG A 200 -24.47 13.05 14.08
N PRO A 201 -24.65 13.02 12.75
CA PRO A 201 -23.88 12.14 11.90
C PRO A 201 -22.38 12.42 12.01
N LEU A 202 -21.56 11.36 12.03
CA LEU A 202 -20.10 11.42 12.10
C LEU A 202 -19.50 10.98 10.77
N VAL A 203 -18.81 11.89 10.11
CA VAL A 203 -18.01 11.63 8.91
C VAL A 203 -16.53 11.67 9.30
N ILE A 204 -15.76 10.66 8.91
CA ILE A 204 -14.33 10.59 9.24
C ILE A 204 -13.48 10.54 7.98
N ALA A 205 -12.38 11.30 7.98
CA ALA A 205 -11.30 11.19 7.01
C ALA A 205 -9.97 11.02 7.74
N CYS A 206 -9.13 10.11 7.28
CA CYS A 206 -7.85 9.78 7.90
C CYS A 206 -6.71 9.95 6.91
N GLY A 207 -5.56 10.46 7.37
CA GLY A 207 -4.33 10.54 6.58
C GLY A 207 -3.51 11.79 6.87
N SER A 208 -2.28 11.81 6.31
CA SER A 208 -1.38 12.96 6.46
C SER A 208 -1.99 14.24 5.87
N LEU A 209 -1.88 15.35 6.59
CA LEU A 209 -2.41 16.64 6.14
C LEU A 209 -1.45 17.29 5.11
N VAL A 210 -1.57 16.81 3.87
CA VAL A 210 -0.74 17.23 2.72
C VAL A 210 -1.63 17.46 1.49
N PRO A 211 -1.20 18.27 0.50
CA PRO A 211 -2.06 18.70 -0.60
C PRO A 211 -2.72 17.58 -1.40
N HIS A 212 -1.97 16.48 -1.65
CA HIS A 212 -2.48 15.37 -2.47
C HIS A 212 -3.56 14.51 -1.78
N HIS A 213 -3.78 14.66 -0.48
CA HIS A 213 -4.90 13.99 0.21
C HIS A 213 -6.24 14.73 0.11
N GLY A 214 -6.30 15.88 -0.59
CA GLY A 214 -7.55 16.50 -1.01
C GLY A 214 -8.40 17.15 0.09
N TYR A 215 -7.83 17.42 1.26
CA TYR A 215 -8.59 18.01 2.38
C TYR A 215 -9.19 19.38 2.06
N GLY A 216 -8.59 20.15 1.15
CA GLY A 216 -9.18 21.40 0.66
C GLY A 216 -10.56 21.17 0.05
N THR A 217 -10.67 20.21 -0.88
CA THR A 217 -11.93 19.80 -1.50
C THR A 217 -12.93 19.24 -0.47
N LEU A 218 -12.43 18.53 0.55
CA LEU A 218 -13.27 18.00 1.62
C LEU A 218 -13.88 19.13 2.48
N LEU A 219 -13.12 20.21 2.77
CA LEU A 219 -13.64 21.38 3.45
C LEU A 219 -14.68 22.12 2.59
N ASP A 220 -14.46 22.21 1.26
CA ASP A 220 -15.46 22.77 0.34
C ASP A 220 -16.76 21.96 0.37
N ALA A 221 -16.69 20.64 0.43
CA ALA A 221 -17.85 19.77 0.57
C ALA A 221 -18.53 19.95 1.94
N ALA A 222 -17.74 20.02 3.03
CA ALA A 222 -18.25 20.20 4.39
C ALA A 222 -19.04 21.52 4.55
N ARG A 223 -18.66 22.56 3.85
CA ARG A 223 -19.42 23.82 3.81
C ARG A 223 -20.84 23.63 3.30
N LEU A 224 -21.06 22.75 2.32
CA LEU A 224 -22.38 22.46 1.76
C LEU A 224 -23.26 21.62 2.69
N TRP A 225 -22.68 21.00 3.74
CA TRP A 225 -23.44 20.21 4.72
C TRP A 225 -24.05 21.05 5.85
N HIS A 226 -23.74 22.35 5.93
CA HIS A 226 -24.32 23.24 6.93
C HIS A 226 -25.86 23.30 6.87
N GLU A 227 -26.42 23.09 5.68
CA GLU A 227 -27.88 23.10 5.46
C GLU A 227 -28.58 21.80 5.88
N LEU A 228 -27.82 20.77 6.25
CA LEU A 228 -28.39 19.51 6.72
C LEU A 228 -28.80 19.61 8.20
N ASP A 229 -29.92 18.99 8.56
CA ASP A 229 -30.40 18.91 9.94
C ASP A 229 -30.57 17.45 10.38
N PRO A 230 -29.80 16.95 11.34
CA PRO A 230 -28.65 17.62 11.95
C PRO A 230 -27.43 17.68 11.01
N ALA A 231 -26.70 18.80 11.04
CA ALA A 231 -25.47 18.96 10.27
C ALA A 231 -24.41 17.95 10.73
N PRO A 232 -23.76 17.17 9.83
CA PRO A 232 -22.76 16.19 10.20
C PRO A 232 -21.52 16.84 10.79
N LEU A 233 -20.85 16.14 11.70
CA LEU A 233 -19.51 16.48 12.15
C LEU A 233 -18.49 15.78 11.26
N LEU A 234 -17.60 16.55 10.63
CA LEU A 234 -16.44 15.99 9.97
C LEU A 234 -15.25 15.95 10.94
N VAL A 235 -14.67 14.78 11.13
CA VAL A 235 -13.45 14.61 11.91
C VAL A 235 -12.32 14.18 10.98
N VAL A 236 -11.21 14.90 11.05
CA VAL A 236 -10.00 14.59 10.28
C VAL A 236 -8.92 14.11 11.24
N VAL A 237 -8.49 12.86 11.06
CA VAL A 237 -7.46 12.20 11.88
C VAL A 237 -6.15 12.20 11.09
N GLY A 238 -5.14 12.87 11.62
CA GLY A 238 -3.80 12.93 11.05
C GLY A 238 -3.10 14.26 11.29
N GLU A 239 -1.82 14.27 10.94
CA GLU A 239 -0.93 15.42 11.05
C GLU A 239 -0.27 15.73 9.70
N GLY A 240 0.23 16.95 9.55
CA GLY A 240 0.97 17.34 8.35
C GLY A 240 1.12 18.84 8.17
N ARG A 241 1.88 19.21 7.16
CA ARG A 241 2.25 20.62 6.88
C ARG A 241 1.08 21.54 6.60
N ASP A 242 -0.06 21.01 6.14
CA ASP A 242 -1.23 21.81 5.80
C ASP A 242 -2.16 22.07 7.00
N ARG A 243 -1.87 21.47 8.20
CA ARG A 243 -2.71 21.60 9.40
C ARG A 243 -3.07 23.05 9.72
N ALA A 244 -2.07 23.93 9.76
CA ALA A 244 -2.30 25.32 10.13
C ALA A 244 -3.19 26.08 9.11
N ALA A 245 -3.04 25.76 7.83
CA ALA A 245 -3.87 26.35 6.76
C ALA A 245 -5.33 25.84 6.86
N LEU A 246 -5.52 24.53 7.02
CA LEU A 246 -6.83 23.90 7.19
C LEU A 246 -7.53 24.43 8.45
N GLN A 247 -6.81 24.53 9.59
CA GLN A 247 -7.37 25.05 10.84
C GLN A 247 -7.80 26.52 10.74
N ARG A 248 -7.04 27.38 10.02
CA ARG A 248 -7.47 28.76 9.77
C ARG A 248 -8.74 28.81 8.93
N ARG A 249 -8.81 27.98 7.91
CA ARG A 249 -9.96 27.90 7.03
C ARG A 249 -11.22 27.43 7.79
N ILE A 250 -11.12 26.37 8.60
CA ILE A 250 -12.21 25.85 9.44
C ILE A 250 -12.78 26.95 10.33
N ARG A 251 -11.91 27.75 10.98
CA ARG A 251 -12.35 28.85 11.86
C ARG A 251 -12.97 30.01 11.10
N ASN A 252 -12.39 30.41 9.96
CA ASN A 252 -12.86 31.58 9.21
C ASN A 252 -14.20 31.32 8.51
N GLU A 253 -14.46 30.07 8.14
CA GLU A 253 -15.68 29.64 7.44
C GLU A 253 -16.69 29.00 8.40
N ASP A 254 -16.39 28.94 9.72
CA ASP A 254 -17.19 28.29 10.76
C ASP A 254 -17.66 26.88 10.41
N LEU A 255 -16.73 26.07 9.87
CA LEU A 255 -17.06 24.73 9.38
C LEU A 255 -17.25 23.72 10.53
N PRO A 256 -18.23 22.78 10.44
CA PRO A 256 -18.43 21.72 11.41
C PRO A 256 -17.34 20.63 11.29
N VAL A 257 -16.08 21.04 11.39
CA VAL A 257 -14.91 20.20 11.15
C VAL A 257 -13.95 20.27 12.34
N ARG A 258 -13.43 19.11 12.75
CA ARG A 258 -12.40 18.98 13.81
C ARG A 258 -11.16 18.28 13.30
N LEU A 259 -9.99 18.90 13.47
CA LEU A 259 -8.67 18.26 13.26
C LEU A 259 -8.20 17.72 14.60
N VAL A 260 -8.18 16.40 14.76
CA VAL A 260 -7.88 15.75 16.05
C VAL A 260 -6.42 15.30 16.20
N GLY A 261 -5.60 15.55 15.17
CA GLY A 261 -4.20 15.13 15.16
C GLY A 261 -4.01 13.65 14.82
N ASP A 262 -2.80 13.17 14.99
CA ASP A 262 -2.50 11.74 14.85
C ASP A 262 -2.99 11.00 16.11
N ARG A 263 -3.67 9.86 15.90
CA ARG A 263 -4.36 9.13 16.96
C ARG A 263 -4.01 7.64 16.87
N ALA A 264 -3.61 7.06 18.01
CA ALA A 264 -3.33 5.62 18.12
C ALA A 264 -4.62 4.78 18.01
N ASP A 265 -5.77 5.34 18.44
CA ASP A 265 -7.10 4.75 18.39
C ASP A 265 -7.85 5.04 17.07
N ARG A 266 -7.12 5.32 15.98
CA ARG A 266 -7.70 5.63 14.66
C ARG A 266 -8.74 4.62 14.19
N ALA A 267 -8.50 3.32 14.40
CA ALA A 267 -9.44 2.27 14.02
C ALA A 267 -10.76 2.35 14.81
N GLU A 268 -10.70 2.72 16.11
CA GLU A 268 -11.88 2.91 16.94
C GLU A 268 -12.69 4.13 16.50
N LEU A 269 -11.99 5.24 16.18
CA LEU A 269 -12.63 6.44 15.64
C LEU A 269 -13.31 6.14 14.30
N LEU A 270 -12.61 5.43 13.41
CA LEU A 270 -13.13 5.03 12.10
C LEU A 270 -14.37 4.14 12.25
N ALA A 271 -14.32 3.13 13.13
CA ALA A 271 -15.45 2.23 13.40
C ALA A 271 -16.67 2.95 14.01
N ALA A 272 -16.47 4.11 14.65
CA ALA A 272 -17.55 4.93 15.22
C ALA A 272 -18.25 5.80 14.17
N ALA A 273 -17.71 5.91 12.94
CA ALA A 273 -18.24 6.78 11.90
C ALA A 273 -19.49 6.22 11.22
N ASP A 274 -20.38 7.09 10.79
CA ASP A 274 -21.47 6.77 9.88
C ASP A 274 -21.00 6.64 8.44
N LEU A 275 -19.94 7.39 8.07
CA LEU A 275 -19.28 7.38 6.77
C LEU A 275 -17.79 7.67 6.91
N ALA A 276 -16.97 6.98 6.11
CA ALA A 276 -15.59 7.34 5.85
C ALA A 276 -15.46 8.07 4.51
N VAL A 277 -14.55 9.05 4.42
CA VAL A 277 -14.29 9.80 3.19
C VAL A 277 -12.80 9.76 2.85
N LEU A 278 -12.47 9.42 1.60
CA LEU A 278 -11.12 9.40 1.05
C LEU A 278 -11.04 10.35 -0.17
N PRO A 279 -10.70 11.65 0.04
CA PRO A 279 -10.78 12.67 -1.00
C PRO A 279 -9.48 12.86 -1.79
N SER A 280 -8.56 11.90 -1.74
CA SER A 280 -7.20 11.98 -2.29
C SER A 280 -7.15 12.20 -3.80
N SER A 281 -6.11 12.88 -4.29
CA SER A 281 -5.83 13.05 -5.72
C SER A 281 -5.19 11.80 -6.35
N TRP A 282 -4.63 10.94 -5.52
CA TRP A 282 -4.01 9.69 -5.90
C TRP A 282 -3.92 8.77 -4.68
N GLU A 283 -4.24 7.50 -4.89
CA GLU A 283 -4.02 6.41 -3.94
C GLU A 283 -3.62 5.15 -4.73
N GLU A 284 -2.81 4.30 -4.11
CA GLU A 284 -2.52 2.97 -4.68
C GLU A 284 -3.49 1.93 -4.10
N ARG A 285 -3.10 1.35 -2.97
CA ARG A 285 -3.94 0.50 -2.14
C ARG A 285 -4.13 1.17 -0.79
N SER A 286 -5.04 2.14 -0.75
CA SER A 286 -5.30 2.95 0.44
C SER A 286 -5.54 2.08 1.67
N VAL A 287 -4.69 2.24 2.70
CA VAL A 287 -4.85 1.56 3.99
C VAL A 287 -6.16 1.99 4.65
N VAL A 288 -6.51 3.28 4.55
CA VAL A 288 -7.75 3.81 5.13
C VAL A 288 -8.99 3.22 4.47
N ALA A 289 -8.99 3.07 3.15
CA ALA A 289 -10.10 2.40 2.45
C ALA A 289 -10.21 0.92 2.88
N GLN A 290 -9.09 0.22 3.00
CA GLN A 290 -9.07 -1.16 3.47
C GLN A 290 -9.58 -1.28 4.92
N GLU A 291 -9.14 -0.38 5.81
CA GLU A 291 -9.62 -0.33 7.19
C GLU A 291 -11.13 -0.05 7.26
N ALA A 292 -11.61 0.94 6.51
CA ALA A 292 -13.04 1.29 6.47
C ALA A 292 -13.90 0.09 6.05
N LEU A 293 -13.58 -0.57 4.94
CA LEU A 293 -14.34 -1.72 4.46
C LEU A 293 -14.27 -2.91 5.42
N ARG A 294 -13.10 -3.19 6.03
CA ARG A 294 -12.95 -4.27 7.03
C ARG A 294 -13.71 -4.00 8.32
N LEU A 295 -13.87 -2.72 8.69
CA LEU A 295 -14.66 -2.30 9.84
C LEU A 295 -16.15 -2.19 9.52
N GLY A 296 -16.56 -2.43 8.27
CA GLY A 296 -17.95 -2.28 7.83
C GLY A 296 -18.43 -0.83 7.77
N VAL A 297 -17.50 0.14 7.68
CA VAL A 297 -17.81 1.57 7.56
C VAL A 297 -18.04 1.92 6.10
N PRO A 298 -19.22 2.44 5.71
CA PRO A 298 -19.50 2.88 4.35
C PRO A 298 -18.48 3.93 3.89
N LEU A 299 -17.93 3.76 2.68
CA LEU A 299 -16.85 4.59 2.15
C LEU A 299 -17.31 5.41 0.95
N VAL A 300 -16.99 6.71 0.97
CA VAL A 300 -17.03 7.58 -0.21
C VAL A 300 -15.59 7.94 -0.57
N ALA A 301 -15.17 7.65 -1.78
CA ALA A 301 -13.79 7.86 -2.20
C ALA A 301 -13.70 8.52 -3.58
N THR A 302 -12.57 9.15 -3.86
CA THR A 302 -12.27 9.62 -5.21
C THR A 302 -11.87 8.46 -6.12
N ALA A 303 -12.35 8.48 -7.37
CA ALA A 303 -12.06 7.48 -8.39
C ALA A 303 -10.64 7.69 -8.98
N VAL A 304 -9.60 7.43 -8.17
CA VAL A 304 -8.19 7.68 -8.53
C VAL A 304 -7.30 6.46 -8.26
N GLY A 305 -6.28 6.30 -9.10
CA GLY A 305 -5.27 5.27 -8.91
C GLY A 305 -5.84 3.87 -8.77
N GLY A 306 -5.44 3.15 -7.73
CA GLY A 306 -5.92 1.81 -7.42
C GLY A 306 -7.21 1.74 -6.60
N VAL A 307 -7.83 2.89 -6.26
CA VAL A 307 -9.05 2.90 -5.43
C VAL A 307 -10.20 2.14 -6.08
N PRO A 308 -10.54 2.37 -7.37
CA PRO A 308 -11.63 1.63 -8.02
C PRO A 308 -11.41 0.11 -8.01
N GLU A 309 -10.18 -0.34 -8.29
CA GLU A 309 -9.82 -1.76 -8.26
C GLU A 309 -9.90 -2.35 -6.84
N LEU A 310 -9.53 -1.56 -5.83
CA LEU A 310 -9.53 -1.98 -4.43
C LEU A 310 -10.95 -2.17 -3.89
N VAL A 311 -11.84 -1.21 -4.15
CA VAL A 311 -13.16 -1.17 -3.51
C VAL A 311 -14.26 -1.84 -4.34
N GLY A 312 -14.05 -2.03 -5.65
CA GLY A 312 -15.12 -2.53 -6.54
C GLY A 312 -16.40 -1.72 -6.39
N ASP A 313 -17.53 -2.41 -6.21
CA ASP A 313 -18.84 -1.80 -5.99
C ASP A 313 -19.17 -1.53 -4.51
N ALA A 314 -18.21 -1.75 -3.61
CA ALA A 314 -18.42 -1.62 -2.16
C ALA A 314 -18.27 -0.20 -1.63
N ALA A 315 -17.95 0.78 -2.48
CA ALA A 315 -17.84 2.18 -2.12
C ALA A 315 -18.50 3.07 -3.17
N GLU A 316 -18.93 4.28 -2.75
CA GLU A 316 -19.36 5.30 -3.70
C GLU A 316 -18.16 6.09 -4.20
N LEU A 317 -17.97 6.14 -5.52
CA LEU A 317 -16.85 6.79 -6.16
C LEU A 317 -17.25 8.15 -6.75
N VAL A 318 -16.45 9.18 -6.48
CA VAL A 318 -16.64 10.54 -6.99
C VAL A 318 -15.43 11.02 -7.77
N PRO A 319 -15.57 11.95 -8.73
CA PRO A 319 -14.42 12.57 -9.39
C PRO A 319 -13.56 13.37 -8.39
N TYR A 320 -12.23 13.28 -8.53
CA TYR A 320 -11.32 14.10 -7.74
C TYR A 320 -11.55 15.61 -7.97
N GLY A 321 -11.47 16.41 -6.91
CA GLY A 321 -11.64 17.86 -6.95
C GLY A 321 -13.06 18.33 -7.08
N ASN A 322 -14.06 17.44 -7.14
CA ASN A 322 -15.48 17.79 -7.25
C ASN A 322 -16.15 17.80 -5.87
N ALA A 323 -16.05 18.94 -5.17
CA ALA A 323 -16.63 19.10 -3.84
C ALA A 323 -18.15 18.94 -3.83
N GLU A 324 -18.86 19.39 -4.86
CA GLU A 324 -20.30 19.28 -4.98
C GLU A 324 -20.76 17.82 -5.13
N ALA A 325 -20.06 17.04 -5.97
CA ALA A 325 -20.35 15.62 -6.11
C ALA A 325 -20.13 14.89 -4.78
N LEU A 326 -19.01 15.17 -4.10
CA LEU A 326 -18.71 14.62 -2.78
C LEU A 326 -19.79 14.98 -1.77
N ALA A 327 -20.18 16.27 -1.69
CA ALA A 327 -21.19 16.74 -0.76
C ALA A 327 -22.56 16.08 -1.00
N ARG A 328 -22.99 15.97 -2.24
CA ARG A 328 -24.26 15.32 -2.61
C ARG A 328 -24.29 13.84 -2.23
N VAL A 329 -23.21 13.12 -2.51
CA VAL A 329 -23.12 11.68 -2.19
C VAL A 329 -23.17 11.46 -0.68
N VAL A 330 -22.39 12.23 0.09
CA VAL A 330 -22.39 12.15 1.55
C VAL A 330 -23.76 12.50 2.12
N ALA A 331 -24.39 13.61 1.70
CA ALA A 331 -25.73 14.00 2.16
C ALA A 331 -26.78 12.92 1.88
N ARG A 332 -26.79 12.36 0.67
CA ARG A 332 -27.69 11.26 0.29
C ARG A 332 -27.50 10.04 1.21
N LEU A 333 -26.25 9.62 1.42
CA LEU A 333 -25.95 8.45 2.24
C LEU A 333 -26.29 8.67 3.72
N LEU A 334 -26.09 9.86 4.26
CA LEU A 334 -26.49 10.19 5.64
C LEU A 334 -28.00 10.10 5.83
N GLY A 335 -28.79 10.46 4.80
CA GLY A 335 -30.25 10.34 4.80
C GLY A 335 -30.78 8.93 4.47
N ASP A 336 -29.92 7.98 4.08
CA ASP A 336 -30.36 6.64 3.66
C ASP A 336 -29.66 5.52 4.47
N PRO A 337 -30.20 5.19 5.66
CA PRO A 337 -29.66 4.11 6.50
C PRO A 337 -29.64 2.75 5.82
N ARG A 338 -30.62 2.47 4.94
CA ARG A 338 -30.68 1.21 4.19
C ARG A 338 -29.50 1.09 3.24
N ARG A 339 -29.23 2.15 2.47
CA ARG A 339 -28.07 2.15 1.55
C ARG A 339 -26.75 2.01 2.31
N ARG A 340 -26.61 2.66 3.46
CA ARG A 340 -25.42 2.47 4.31
C ARG A 340 -25.25 1.01 4.77
N ALA A 341 -26.33 0.36 5.19
CA ALA A 341 -26.28 -1.06 5.59
C ALA A 341 -25.90 -1.98 4.40
N GLU A 342 -26.41 -1.71 3.20
CA GLU A 342 -26.02 -2.42 1.98
C GLU A 342 -24.53 -2.23 1.68
N MET A 343 -24.01 -1.00 1.81
CA MET A 343 -22.58 -0.70 1.63
C MET A 343 -21.71 -1.36 2.69
N THR A 344 -22.16 -1.43 3.94
CA THR A 344 -21.48 -2.18 5.01
C THR A 344 -21.31 -3.65 4.62
N ALA A 345 -22.40 -4.30 4.21
CA ALA A 345 -22.36 -5.70 3.80
C ALA A 345 -21.43 -5.92 2.57
N ALA A 346 -21.54 -5.04 1.57
CA ALA A 346 -20.68 -5.10 0.39
C ALA A 346 -19.20 -4.86 0.74
N GLY A 347 -18.91 -3.92 1.66
CA GLY A 347 -17.56 -3.62 2.14
C GLY A 347 -16.90 -4.82 2.82
N LEU A 348 -17.61 -5.49 3.72
CA LEU A 348 -17.13 -6.69 4.39
C LEU A 348 -16.89 -7.84 3.40
N ALA A 349 -17.79 -8.03 2.43
CA ALA A 349 -17.65 -9.03 1.38
C ALA A 349 -16.43 -8.73 0.48
N GLN A 350 -16.25 -7.47 0.08
CA GLN A 350 -15.10 -7.05 -0.70
C GLN A 350 -13.78 -7.25 0.06
N ALA A 351 -13.76 -6.94 1.36
CA ALA A 351 -12.59 -7.13 2.20
C ALA A 351 -12.20 -8.60 2.37
N ALA A 352 -13.17 -9.51 2.35
CA ALA A 352 -12.96 -10.95 2.49
C ALA A 352 -12.26 -11.60 1.28
N ILE A 353 -12.34 -10.98 0.10
CA ILE A 353 -11.69 -11.51 -1.12
C ILE A 353 -10.29 -10.92 -1.36
N TRP A 354 -9.84 -9.96 -0.55
CA TRP A 354 -8.48 -9.44 -0.70
C TRP A 354 -7.44 -10.47 -0.29
N PRO A 355 -6.26 -10.46 -0.95
CA PRO A 355 -5.19 -11.35 -0.58
C PRO A 355 -4.76 -11.15 0.88
N THR A 356 -4.45 -12.25 1.54
CA THR A 356 -3.85 -12.27 2.87
C THR A 356 -2.34 -11.98 2.78
N GLU A 357 -1.69 -11.81 3.93
CA GLU A 357 -0.22 -11.74 3.98
C GLU A 357 0.40 -13.03 3.47
N ASP A 358 -0.17 -14.18 3.81
CA ASP A 358 0.29 -15.50 3.34
C ASP A 358 0.16 -15.65 1.81
N ASP A 359 -0.92 -15.16 1.20
CA ASP A 359 -1.10 -15.15 -0.25
C ASP A 359 -0.05 -14.28 -0.93
N THR A 360 0.24 -13.11 -0.35
CA THR A 360 1.27 -12.20 -0.84
C THR A 360 2.66 -12.85 -0.80
N ILE A 361 3.00 -13.52 0.31
CA ILE A 361 4.27 -14.22 0.47
C ILE A 361 4.36 -15.40 -0.50
N ALA A 362 3.30 -16.19 -0.64
CA ALA A 362 3.24 -17.32 -1.57
C ALA A 362 3.43 -16.88 -3.03
N GLN A 363 2.81 -15.77 -3.42
CA GLN A 363 2.98 -15.19 -4.75
C GLN A 363 4.43 -14.76 -5.01
N VAL A 364 5.07 -14.09 -4.04
CA VAL A 364 6.48 -13.68 -4.16
C VAL A 364 7.40 -14.89 -4.24
N LEU A 365 7.18 -15.93 -3.42
CA LEU A 365 7.94 -17.18 -3.47
C LEU A 365 7.80 -17.87 -4.82
N SER A 366 6.60 -17.94 -5.38
CA SER A 366 6.38 -18.52 -6.71
C SER A 366 7.21 -17.82 -7.79
N VAL A 367 7.33 -16.48 -7.71
CA VAL A 367 8.19 -15.71 -8.63
C VAL A 367 9.67 -16.02 -8.38
N TYR A 368 10.08 -16.20 -7.13
CA TYR A 368 11.47 -16.55 -6.81
C TYR A 368 11.83 -17.94 -7.32
N ASP A 369 10.97 -18.92 -7.12
CA ASP A 369 11.15 -20.28 -7.60
C ASP A 369 11.28 -20.32 -9.14
N GLU A 370 10.42 -19.59 -9.84
CA GLU A 370 10.48 -19.47 -11.30
C GLU A 370 11.82 -18.91 -11.79
N LEU A 371 12.38 -17.92 -11.08
CA LEU A 371 13.61 -17.25 -11.49
C LEU A 371 14.88 -18.01 -11.11
N THR A 372 14.82 -18.87 -10.10
CA THR A 372 15.97 -19.67 -9.62
C THR A 372 16.04 -21.07 -10.21
N GLN A 373 14.97 -21.54 -10.88
CA GLN A 373 15.00 -22.83 -11.57
C GLN A 373 16.05 -22.82 -12.70
N PRO A 374 16.86 -23.87 -12.83
CA PRO A 374 17.83 -23.98 -13.93
C PRO A 374 17.14 -23.91 -15.29
N LEU A 375 17.73 -23.15 -16.23
CA LEU A 375 17.23 -22.94 -17.59
C LEU A 375 16.98 -24.22 -18.42
N ALA A 376 17.50 -25.37 -17.97
CA ALA A 376 17.32 -26.68 -18.62
C ALA A 376 15.90 -27.25 -18.56
N ALA A 377 14.98 -26.63 -17.83
CA ALA A 377 13.60 -27.12 -17.64
C ALA A 377 12.52 -26.26 -18.34
N ARG A 378 12.88 -25.21 -19.07
CA ARG A 378 11.88 -24.42 -19.83
C ARG A 378 11.56 -25.11 -21.14
N PRO A 379 10.31 -25.54 -21.37
CA PRO A 379 9.90 -25.97 -22.71
C PRO A 379 10.03 -24.78 -23.67
N ARG A 380 10.59 -25.04 -24.86
CA ARG A 380 10.70 -24.08 -25.97
C ARG A 380 9.31 -23.76 -26.53
#